data_1724789dc33f95d2a8fa66805ef8a709
#
_entry.id   1724789dc33f95d2a8fa66805ef8a709
#
_cell.length_a   1.000
_cell.length_b   1.000
_cell.length_c   1.000
_cell.angle_alpha   90.00
_cell.angle_beta   90.00
_cell.angle_gamma   90.00
#
_symmetry.space_group_name_H-M   'P 1'
#
loop_
_entity.id
_entity.type
_entity.pdbx_description
1 polymer ?
#
loop_
_entity_poly.entity_id
_entity_poly.type
_entity_poly.pdbx_seq_one_letter_code
_entity_poly.pdbx_strand_id
1 'polypeptide(L)'
;MISRQTRILCLLGLIFTLSACGSPSSKPSHQMDKTAEVSENEIKVEVNETPITSGQLGGLYIDAGDKTPIILIIPGSGPTDLDGNNPAGISAATYKLLAHGLAKDGISTVRVDKRGMFSSEQAGDPNQVSVDIYAKDYSGWVDRIIERTNAPCVYVLGHSEGGLMGSATAKLNKNICGLILVSAPGRPLSEILKEQLQANPANAPLLDEALDAIAKLETGERVSTETMHRALRPLFHDDVQDYLISLINIDPADLAKSAGIKTLVIHGTTDIQTSVRDAKILADATGGTLKIIEGINHVLKKAPENQLLNIRTYGDPDLPISPEVVEAIAEFVEPK
;
A
#
# COMPACT_ATOMS: atom_id res chain seq x y z
N MET A 1 -2.81 27.69 -7.49
CA MET A 1 -2.73 27.44 -6.03
C MET A 1 -2.78 25.95 -5.85
N ILE A 2 -1.64 25.29 -5.61
CA ILE A 2 -1.60 23.85 -5.28
C ILE A 2 -2.08 23.77 -3.84
N SER A 3 -3.17 23.04 -3.60
CA SER A 3 -3.78 22.93 -2.27
C SER A 3 -2.76 22.33 -1.28
N ARG A 4 -2.88 22.67 0.01
CA ARG A 4 -2.04 22.10 1.09
C ARG A 4 -2.06 20.56 1.15
N GLN A 5 -3.06 19.93 0.53
CA GLN A 5 -3.27 18.47 0.51
C GLN A 5 -2.24 17.67 -0.30
N THR A 6 -1.48 18.31 -1.20
CA THR A 6 -0.57 17.60 -2.14
C THR A 6 0.82 17.32 -1.55
N ARG A 7 1.08 17.59 -0.28
CA ARG A 7 2.44 17.53 0.31
C ARG A 7 2.80 16.23 1.03
N ILE A 8 1.84 15.33 1.25
CA ILE A 8 2.16 14.01 1.81
C ILE A 8 2.82 13.16 0.72
N LEU A 9 4.10 13.02 0.87
CA LEU A 9 4.97 12.34 -0.06
C LEU A 9 4.69 10.83 -0.12
N CYS A 10 4.69 10.26 -1.32
CA CYS A 10 4.94 8.84 -1.52
C CYS A 10 6.38 8.53 -1.08
N LEU A 11 6.58 8.20 0.18
CA LEU A 11 7.89 7.93 0.78
C LEU A 11 8.68 6.87 0.03
N LEU A 12 8.03 5.82 -0.45
CA LEU A 12 8.66 4.72 -1.19
C LEU A 12 8.71 4.94 -2.71
N GLY A 13 7.89 5.86 -3.28
CA GLY A 13 7.85 6.11 -4.72
C GLY A 13 8.74 7.26 -5.23
N LEU A 14 9.16 8.18 -4.37
CA LEU A 14 9.84 9.42 -4.79
C LEU A 14 11.34 9.28 -5.07
N ILE A 15 11.99 8.24 -4.57
CA ILE A 15 13.44 8.03 -4.75
C ILE A 15 13.78 7.71 -6.21
N PHE A 16 12.78 7.31 -7.02
CA PHE A 16 12.99 6.97 -8.44
C PHE A 16 12.85 8.13 -9.43
N THR A 17 12.35 9.31 -9.03
CA THR A 17 12.03 10.41 -9.97
C THR A 17 13.16 11.43 -10.18
N LEU A 18 14.32 11.27 -9.56
CA LEU A 18 15.45 12.20 -9.67
C LEU A 18 16.21 12.15 -11.02
N SER A 19 15.81 11.31 -11.99
CA SER A 19 16.50 11.14 -13.27
C SER A 19 15.60 11.22 -14.50
N ALA A 20 14.83 12.31 -14.69
CA ALA A 20 14.18 12.53 -15.98
C ALA A 20 13.99 14.02 -16.31
N CYS A 21 15.10 14.70 -16.63
CA CYS A 21 15.06 15.90 -17.49
C CYS A 21 15.69 15.55 -18.83
N GLY A 22 14.92 14.89 -19.71
CA GLY A 22 15.27 14.64 -21.10
C GLY A 22 14.03 14.88 -21.96
N SER A 23 14.12 15.85 -22.88
CA SER A 23 13.06 16.28 -23.78
C SER A 23 12.53 15.16 -24.70
N PRO A 24 11.26 15.17 -25.09
CA PRO A 24 10.65 14.12 -25.89
C PRO A 24 11.01 14.26 -27.38
N SER A 25 11.53 13.20 -27.96
CA SER A 25 11.71 13.05 -29.41
C SER A 25 11.03 11.76 -29.87
N SER A 26 10.05 11.97 -30.80
CA SER A 26 9.52 11.06 -31.83
C SER A 26 8.98 9.68 -31.46
N LYS A 27 7.71 9.49 -31.82
CA LYS A 27 6.94 8.22 -31.86
C LYS A 27 7.56 7.24 -32.86
N PRO A 28 7.59 5.94 -32.57
CA PRO A 28 7.37 4.89 -33.55
C PRO A 28 6.05 4.17 -33.31
N SER A 29 5.25 4.11 -34.37
CA SER A 29 4.08 3.25 -34.49
C SER A 29 4.51 1.81 -34.61
N HIS A 30 4.14 0.95 -33.65
CA HIS A 30 4.13 -0.49 -33.85
C HIS A 30 2.71 -1.00 -33.72
N GLN A 31 2.19 -1.50 -34.86
CA GLN A 31 1.01 -2.34 -34.92
C GLN A 31 1.27 -3.62 -34.12
N MET A 32 0.50 -3.84 -33.09
CA MET A 32 0.39 -5.16 -32.47
C MET A 32 -0.75 -5.92 -33.13
N ASP A 33 -0.40 -7.11 -33.57
CA ASP A 33 -1.26 -8.11 -34.21
C ASP A 33 -2.39 -8.52 -33.26
N LYS A 34 -3.63 -8.34 -33.72
CA LYS A 34 -4.85 -8.77 -33.01
C LYS A 34 -5.20 -10.16 -33.49
N THR A 35 -4.88 -11.19 -32.71
CA THR A 35 -5.60 -12.48 -32.79
C THR A 35 -5.45 -13.24 -31.47
N ALA A 36 -6.37 -13.02 -30.55
CA ALA A 36 -6.84 -14.00 -29.60
C ALA A 36 -8.32 -13.69 -29.36
N GLU A 37 -9.21 -14.43 -29.97
CA GLU A 37 -10.63 -14.43 -29.65
C GLU A 37 -10.79 -15.00 -28.23
N VAL A 38 -11.00 -14.10 -27.27
CA VAL A 38 -11.47 -14.45 -25.93
C VAL A 38 -12.98 -14.63 -26.04
N SER A 39 -13.48 -15.81 -25.68
CA SER A 39 -14.90 -16.15 -25.69
C SER A 39 -15.65 -15.17 -24.78
N GLU A 40 -16.48 -14.31 -25.40
CA GLU A 40 -17.42 -13.42 -24.72
C GLU A 40 -18.55 -14.26 -24.09
N ASN A 41 -18.35 -14.68 -22.85
CA ASN A 41 -19.44 -15.10 -21.94
C ASN A 41 -19.00 -14.98 -20.48
N GLU A 42 -18.27 -13.91 -20.13
CA GLU A 42 -18.16 -13.52 -18.73
C GLU A 42 -19.48 -12.86 -18.31
N ILE A 43 -20.23 -13.54 -17.45
CA ILE A 43 -21.33 -12.92 -16.70
C ILE A 43 -20.71 -11.74 -15.97
N LYS A 44 -21.01 -10.52 -16.44
CA LYS A 44 -20.62 -9.30 -15.72
C LYS A 44 -21.38 -9.32 -14.39
N VAL A 45 -20.73 -9.82 -13.34
CA VAL A 45 -21.23 -9.63 -11.97
C VAL A 45 -21.17 -8.14 -11.73
N GLU A 46 -22.32 -7.48 -11.66
CA GLU A 46 -22.43 -6.08 -11.34
C GLU A 46 -22.04 -5.92 -9.87
N VAL A 47 -20.84 -5.41 -9.62
CA VAL A 47 -20.30 -5.20 -8.27
C VAL A 47 -20.91 -3.91 -7.73
N ASN A 48 -21.81 -4.03 -6.77
CA ASN A 48 -22.46 -2.88 -6.14
C ASN A 48 -21.58 -2.35 -4.99
N GLU A 49 -21.09 -1.13 -5.16
CA GLU A 49 -20.30 -0.39 -4.17
C GLU A 49 -21.19 0.56 -3.38
N THR A 50 -21.22 0.42 -2.06
CA THR A 50 -22.01 1.30 -1.19
C THR A 50 -21.13 2.12 -0.26
N PRO A 51 -21.36 3.44 -0.10
CA PRO A 51 -20.64 4.23 0.87
C PRO A 51 -20.81 3.71 2.30
N ILE A 52 -19.74 3.75 3.06
CA ILE A 52 -19.70 3.41 4.48
C ILE A 52 -18.81 4.41 5.21
N THR A 53 -19.12 4.69 6.48
CA THR A 53 -18.31 5.60 7.30
C THR A 53 -17.99 4.98 8.66
N SER A 54 -16.81 5.32 9.20
CA SER A 54 -16.41 5.09 10.59
C SER A 54 -16.10 6.46 11.22
N GLY A 55 -17.08 7.04 11.93
CA GLY A 55 -17.03 8.44 12.35
C GLY A 55 -16.94 9.36 11.13
N GLN A 56 -15.86 10.15 11.04
CA GLN A 56 -15.59 11.06 9.90
C GLN A 56 -14.73 10.42 8.79
N LEU A 57 -14.36 9.16 8.95
CA LEU A 57 -13.60 8.42 7.93
C LEU A 57 -14.55 7.84 6.89
N GLY A 58 -14.23 8.01 5.62
CA GLY A 58 -15.02 7.54 4.48
C GLY A 58 -14.43 6.29 3.85
N GLY A 59 -15.31 5.46 3.27
CA GLY A 59 -14.93 4.25 2.57
C GLY A 59 -16.04 3.73 1.65
N LEU A 60 -15.74 2.65 0.94
CA LEU A 60 -16.68 1.91 0.09
C LEU A 60 -16.75 0.44 0.52
N TYR A 61 -17.96 -0.07 0.67
CA TYR A 61 -18.27 -1.45 0.99
C TYR A 61 -18.80 -2.18 -0.24
N ILE A 62 -18.28 -3.36 -0.50
CA ILE A 62 -18.79 -4.34 -1.45
C ILE A 62 -19.34 -5.51 -0.65
N ASP A 63 -20.63 -5.78 -0.84
CA ASP A 63 -21.31 -6.93 -0.27
C ASP A 63 -21.32 -8.08 -1.29
N ALA A 64 -20.63 -9.15 -0.96
CA ALA A 64 -20.57 -10.34 -1.81
C ALA A 64 -21.59 -11.42 -1.38
N GLY A 65 -22.42 -11.14 -0.37
CA GLY A 65 -23.48 -12.04 0.11
C GLY A 65 -23.45 -12.30 1.61
N ASP A 66 -24.46 -13.01 2.10
CA ASP A 66 -24.63 -13.32 3.51
C ASP A 66 -23.53 -14.23 4.06
N LYS A 67 -22.99 -13.88 5.24
CA LYS A 67 -21.97 -14.65 5.97
C LYS A 67 -20.66 -14.89 5.21
N THR A 68 -20.37 -14.05 4.23
CA THR A 68 -19.10 -14.09 3.50
C THR A 68 -17.96 -13.56 4.37
N PRO A 69 -16.70 -14.00 4.14
CA PRO A 69 -15.54 -13.35 4.73
C PRO A 69 -15.51 -11.87 4.34
N ILE A 70 -15.05 -11.01 5.26
CA ILE A 70 -14.95 -9.57 5.00
C ILE A 70 -13.50 -9.14 5.20
N ILE A 71 -12.98 -8.39 4.22
CA ILE A 71 -11.62 -7.86 4.23
C ILE A 71 -11.66 -6.33 4.30
N LEU A 72 -11.03 -5.76 5.32
CA LEU A 72 -10.66 -4.34 5.36
C LEU A 72 -9.36 -4.15 4.60
N ILE A 73 -9.36 -3.34 3.53
CA ILE A 73 -8.18 -3.02 2.72
C ILE A 73 -7.59 -1.70 3.19
N ILE A 74 -6.37 -1.75 3.72
CA ILE A 74 -5.60 -0.60 4.22
C ILE A 74 -4.62 -0.16 3.15
N PRO A 75 -4.69 1.11 2.68
CA PRO A 75 -3.85 1.62 1.62
C PRO A 75 -2.39 1.82 2.05
N GLY A 76 -1.50 1.84 1.06
CA GLY A 76 -0.07 2.15 1.20
C GLY A 76 0.22 3.61 1.51
N SER A 77 1.48 4.02 1.44
CA SER A 77 1.97 5.35 1.80
C SER A 77 1.42 6.49 0.95
N GLY A 78 1.56 7.72 1.45
CA GLY A 78 1.19 8.95 0.75
C GLY A 78 -0.31 9.16 0.55
N PRO A 79 -0.72 10.08 -0.31
CA PRO A 79 -2.12 10.38 -0.61
C PRO A 79 -2.72 9.35 -1.58
N THR A 80 -2.72 8.09 -1.17
CA THR A 80 -3.32 6.98 -1.92
C THR A 80 -4.78 6.86 -1.53
N ASP A 81 -5.68 6.94 -2.54
CA ASP A 81 -7.11 6.84 -2.35
C ASP A 81 -7.60 5.41 -2.15
N LEU A 82 -8.89 5.27 -1.83
CA LEU A 82 -9.53 3.97 -1.61
C LEU A 82 -9.57 3.07 -2.87
N ASP A 83 -9.31 3.62 -4.06
CA ASP A 83 -9.19 2.85 -5.30
C ASP A 83 -7.74 2.40 -5.58
N GLY A 84 -6.77 2.95 -4.85
CA GLY A 84 -5.34 2.67 -5.04
C GLY A 84 -4.66 3.61 -6.03
N ASN A 85 -5.26 4.79 -6.27
CA ASN A 85 -4.65 5.84 -7.10
C ASN A 85 -3.97 6.89 -6.22
N ASN A 86 -3.04 7.62 -6.84
CA ASN A 86 -2.26 8.65 -6.13
C ASN A 86 -1.96 9.82 -7.08
N PRO A 87 -2.15 11.08 -6.66
CA PRO A 87 -1.90 12.26 -7.49
C PRO A 87 -0.47 12.38 -8.02
N ALA A 88 0.50 11.64 -7.45
CA ALA A 88 1.89 11.58 -7.91
C ALA A 88 2.09 10.76 -9.20
N GLY A 89 1.01 10.34 -9.87
CA GLY A 89 1.05 9.66 -11.17
C GLY A 89 0.71 8.17 -11.12
N ILE A 90 0.12 7.70 -10.03
CA ILE A 90 -0.40 6.33 -9.93
C ILE A 90 -1.90 6.37 -10.22
N SER A 91 -2.33 5.66 -11.27
CA SER A 91 -3.74 5.46 -11.63
C SER A 91 -4.03 3.99 -11.92
N ALA A 92 -3.41 3.10 -11.15
CA ALA A 92 -3.48 1.66 -11.35
C ALA A 92 -4.81 1.03 -10.90
N ALA A 93 -5.62 1.74 -10.14
CA ALA A 93 -6.88 1.27 -9.55
C ALA A 93 -6.72 -0.06 -8.76
N THR A 94 -5.56 -0.24 -8.12
CA THR A 94 -5.13 -1.51 -7.51
C THR A 94 -6.16 -2.08 -6.54
N TYR A 95 -6.64 -1.25 -5.60
CA TYR A 95 -7.56 -1.73 -4.56
C TYR A 95 -8.97 -1.94 -5.09
N LYS A 96 -9.41 -1.12 -6.05
CA LYS A 96 -10.68 -1.31 -6.74
C LYS A 96 -10.70 -2.63 -7.50
N LEU A 97 -9.69 -2.87 -8.32
CA LEU A 97 -9.59 -4.12 -9.10
C LEU A 97 -9.46 -5.36 -8.18
N LEU A 98 -8.71 -5.25 -7.08
CA LEU A 98 -8.60 -6.30 -6.08
C LEU A 98 -9.95 -6.60 -5.43
N ALA A 99 -10.66 -5.58 -4.97
CA ALA A 99 -11.97 -5.72 -4.32
C ALA A 99 -13.00 -6.33 -5.27
N HIS A 100 -13.00 -5.92 -6.56
CA HIS A 100 -13.87 -6.50 -7.59
C HIS A 100 -13.51 -7.97 -7.91
N GLY A 101 -12.22 -8.32 -7.89
CA GLY A 101 -11.78 -9.71 -8.03
C GLY A 101 -12.29 -10.57 -6.88
N LEU A 102 -12.05 -10.14 -5.65
CA LEU A 102 -12.48 -10.82 -4.42
C LEU A 102 -14.02 -10.98 -4.34
N ALA A 103 -14.78 -9.99 -4.79
CA ALA A 103 -16.23 -10.06 -4.81
C ALA A 103 -16.77 -11.17 -5.73
N LYS A 104 -16.09 -11.47 -6.85
CA LYS A 104 -16.44 -12.59 -7.73
C LYS A 104 -16.26 -13.95 -7.04
N ASP A 105 -15.32 -14.02 -6.09
CA ASP A 105 -15.07 -15.21 -5.26
C ASP A 105 -15.88 -15.21 -3.95
N GLY A 106 -16.92 -14.37 -3.86
CA GLY A 106 -17.80 -14.32 -2.70
C GLY A 106 -17.18 -13.72 -1.45
N ILE A 107 -16.20 -12.80 -1.58
CA ILE A 107 -15.53 -12.15 -0.46
C ILE A 107 -15.90 -10.67 -0.43
N SER A 108 -16.52 -10.24 0.66
CA SER A 108 -16.88 -8.86 0.89
C SER A 108 -15.65 -8.00 1.22
N THR A 109 -15.66 -6.73 0.85
CA THR A 109 -14.52 -5.83 1.09
C THR A 109 -14.93 -4.46 1.56
N VAL A 110 -14.11 -3.83 2.37
CA VAL A 110 -14.18 -2.40 2.71
C VAL A 110 -12.86 -1.74 2.32
N ARG A 111 -12.93 -0.77 1.42
CA ARG A 111 -11.81 0.10 1.03
C ARG A 111 -11.98 1.46 1.67
N VAL A 112 -10.92 2.04 2.17
CA VAL A 112 -11.02 3.24 3.01
C VAL A 112 -10.02 4.31 2.60
N ASP A 113 -10.41 5.58 2.78
CA ASP A 113 -9.50 6.70 2.67
C ASP A 113 -8.85 7.03 4.02
N LYS A 114 -7.59 7.42 3.95
CA LYS A 114 -6.84 7.83 5.15
C LYS A 114 -7.37 9.16 5.70
N ARG A 115 -7.23 9.31 7.01
CA ARG A 115 -7.53 10.54 7.76
C ARG A 115 -7.01 11.79 7.07
N GLY A 116 -7.87 12.81 6.93
CA GLY A 116 -7.54 14.10 6.32
C GLY A 116 -7.43 14.08 4.79
N MET A 117 -7.81 12.97 4.12
CA MET A 117 -7.70 12.81 2.67
C MET A 117 -9.03 12.38 2.06
N PHE A 118 -9.28 12.81 0.81
CA PHE A 118 -10.42 12.40 -0.04
C PHE A 118 -11.76 12.36 0.72
N SER A 119 -12.45 11.22 0.77
CA SER A 119 -13.71 11.08 1.51
C SER A 119 -13.57 11.21 3.03
N SER A 120 -12.34 11.20 3.55
CA SER A 120 -12.00 11.38 4.97
C SER A 120 -11.41 12.76 5.28
N GLU A 121 -11.57 13.77 4.41
CA GLU A 121 -10.93 15.10 4.56
C GLU A 121 -11.30 15.80 5.87
N GLN A 122 -12.50 15.53 6.41
CA GLN A 122 -12.99 16.11 7.65
C GLN A 122 -12.45 15.41 8.92
N ALA A 123 -11.76 14.28 8.77
CA ALA A 123 -11.29 13.48 9.91
C ALA A 123 -10.04 14.04 10.62
N GLY A 124 -9.49 15.17 10.16
CA GLY A 124 -8.37 15.87 10.78
C GLY A 124 -7.26 16.26 9.79
N ASP A 125 -6.14 16.74 10.31
CA ASP A 125 -4.99 17.14 9.51
C ASP A 125 -4.20 15.88 9.06
N PRO A 126 -4.01 15.67 7.75
CA PRO A 126 -3.26 14.52 7.24
C PRO A 126 -1.76 14.54 7.61
N ASN A 127 -1.22 15.67 8.06
CA ASN A 127 0.16 15.79 8.51
C ASN A 127 0.34 15.53 10.02
N GLN A 128 -0.76 15.47 10.78
CA GLN A 128 -0.77 15.18 12.21
C GLN A 128 -1.18 13.74 12.47
N VAL A 129 -0.39 12.80 11.96
CA VAL A 129 -0.65 11.37 12.05
C VAL A 129 0.54 10.63 12.64
N SER A 130 0.29 9.43 13.13
CA SER A 130 1.29 8.47 13.60
C SER A 130 0.77 7.06 13.36
N VAL A 131 1.64 6.07 13.54
CA VAL A 131 1.22 4.65 13.48
C VAL A 131 0.08 4.35 14.47
N ASP A 132 0.15 4.90 15.68
CA ASP A 132 -0.89 4.70 16.69
C ASP A 132 -2.23 5.35 16.32
N ILE A 133 -2.21 6.52 15.68
CA ILE A 133 -3.41 7.19 15.20
C ILE A 133 -4.07 6.35 14.11
N TYR A 134 -3.30 5.92 13.11
CA TYR A 134 -3.82 5.06 12.05
C TYR A 134 -4.31 3.71 12.57
N ALA A 135 -3.59 3.07 13.51
CA ALA A 135 -4.03 1.82 14.12
C ALA A 135 -5.39 1.97 14.84
N LYS A 136 -5.63 3.09 15.50
CA LYS A 136 -6.94 3.40 16.11
C LYS A 136 -8.03 3.64 15.07
N ASP A 137 -7.73 4.35 13.99
CA ASP A 137 -8.68 4.56 12.89
C ASP A 137 -9.11 3.23 12.27
N TYR A 138 -8.14 2.35 11.95
CA TYR A 138 -8.46 1.05 11.36
C TYR A 138 -9.10 0.09 12.37
N SER A 139 -8.78 0.19 13.66
CA SER A 139 -9.54 -0.52 14.71
C SER A 139 -11.00 -0.10 14.74
N GLY A 140 -11.26 1.21 14.64
CA GLY A 140 -12.65 1.72 14.53
C GLY A 140 -13.35 1.23 13.25
N TRP A 141 -12.62 1.04 12.15
CA TRP A 141 -13.17 0.43 10.94
C TRP A 141 -13.54 -1.05 11.15
N VAL A 142 -12.71 -1.83 11.83
CA VAL A 142 -13.03 -3.23 12.18
C VAL A 142 -14.33 -3.29 12.99
N ASP A 143 -14.46 -2.47 14.04
CA ASP A 143 -15.64 -2.44 14.89
C ASP A 143 -16.88 -1.99 14.09
N ARG A 144 -16.74 -0.99 13.23
CA ARG A 144 -17.82 -0.51 12.36
C ARG A 144 -18.31 -1.55 11.35
N ILE A 145 -17.39 -2.33 10.77
CA ILE A 145 -17.72 -3.42 9.86
C ILE A 145 -18.55 -4.49 10.60
N ILE A 146 -18.10 -4.90 11.78
CA ILE A 146 -18.79 -5.89 12.62
C ILE A 146 -20.19 -5.39 12.99
N GLU A 147 -20.30 -4.15 13.44
CA GLU A 147 -21.60 -3.53 13.76
C GLU A 147 -22.58 -3.56 12.58
N ARG A 148 -22.09 -3.29 11.36
CA ARG A 148 -22.93 -3.24 10.16
C ARG A 148 -23.36 -4.63 9.67
N THR A 149 -22.46 -5.62 9.78
CA THR A 149 -22.59 -6.92 9.07
C THR A 149 -22.89 -8.09 10.01
N ASN A 150 -22.75 -7.91 11.34
CA ASN A 150 -22.73 -8.98 12.33
C ASN A 150 -21.68 -10.08 12.05
N ALA A 151 -20.61 -9.76 11.30
CA ALA A 151 -19.50 -10.67 11.09
C ALA A 151 -18.83 -11.03 12.41
N PRO A 152 -18.38 -12.29 12.60
CA PRO A 152 -17.70 -12.70 13.83
C PRO A 152 -16.32 -12.05 13.99
N CYS A 153 -15.68 -11.70 12.91
CA CYS A 153 -14.40 -10.99 12.85
C CYS A 153 -14.15 -10.48 11.42
N VAL A 154 -13.12 -9.67 11.24
CA VAL A 154 -12.72 -9.06 9.95
C VAL A 154 -11.29 -9.46 9.61
N TYR A 155 -11.02 -9.82 8.36
CA TYR A 155 -9.65 -9.91 7.86
C TYR A 155 -9.10 -8.52 7.55
N VAL A 156 -7.83 -8.29 7.85
CA VAL A 156 -7.16 -7.02 7.54
C VAL A 156 -6.10 -7.27 6.48
N LEU A 157 -6.24 -6.60 5.34
CA LEU A 157 -5.26 -6.59 4.27
C LEU A 157 -4.54 -5.24 4.28
N GLY A 158 -3.23 -5.26 4.50
CA GLY A 158 -2.38 -4.10 4.40
C GLY A 158 -1.46 -4.19 3.19
N HIS A 159 -1.56 -3.20 2.28
CA HIS A 159 -0.69 -3.08 1.12
C HIS A 159 0.45 -2.11 1.40
N SER A 160 1.69 -2.51 1.08
CA SER A 160 2.87 -1.65 1.27
C SER A 160 2.98 -1.17 2.74
N GLU A 161 3.10 0.13 3.00
CA GLU A 161 3.05 0.74 4.34
C GLU A 161 1.78 0.34 5.13
N GLY A 162 0.66 0.10 4.42
CA GLY A 162 -0.56 -0.40 5.04
C GLY A 162 -0.40 -1.75 5.76
N GLY A 163 0.62 -2.53 5.40
CA GLY A 163 0.98 -3.76 6.12
C GLY A 163 1.47 -3.49 7.54
N LEU A 164 2.25 -2.41 7.75
CA LEU A 164 2.65 -1.96 9.08
C LEU A 164 1.42 -1.51 9.88
N MET A 165 0.53 -0.71 9.25
CA MET A 165 -0.69 -0.22 9.89
C MET A 165 -1.65 -1.37 10.23
N GLY A 166 -1.80 -2.34 9.34
CA GLY A 166 -2.59 -3.55 9.57
C GLY A 166 -2.05 -4.39 10.74
N SER A 167 -0.73 -4.52 10.84
CA SER A 167 -0.07 -5.21 11.96
C SER A 167 -0.32 -4.49 13.30
N ALA A 168 -0.19 -3.15 13.32
CA ALA A 168 -0.49 -2.35 14.51
C ALA A 168 -1.96 -2.45 14.91
N THR A 169 -2.87 -2.45 13.93
CA THR A 169 -4.31 -2.64 14.15
C THR A 169 -4.61 -4.02 14.74
N ALA A 170 -3.99 -5.07 14.20
CA ALA A 170 -4.18 -6.44 14.67
C ALA A 170 -3.67 -6.67 16.12
N LYS A 171 -2.64 -5.93 16.52
CA LYS A 171 -2.19 -5.92 17.93
C LYS A 171 -3.23 -5.24 18.84
N LEU A 172 -3.90 -4.21 18.35
CA LEU A 172 -4.85 -3.39 19.12
C LEU A 172 -6.25 -4.03 19.22
N ASN A 173 -6.76 -4.59 18.10
CA ASN A 173 -8.12 -5.10 17.99
C ASN A 173 -8.13 -6.64 17.91
N LYS A 174 -8.89 -7.30 18.79
CA LYS A 174 -8.97 -8.77 18.87
C LYS A 174 -10.03 -9.38 17.96
N ASN A 175 -10.82 -8.56 17.29
CA ASN A 175 -11.86 -9.00 16.36
C ASN A 175 -11.33 -9.17 14.92
N ILE A 176 -10.04 -9.44 14.76
CA ILE A 176 -9.39 -9.65 13.47
C ILE A 176 -9.16 -11.15 13.26
N CYS A 177 -9.73 -11.70 12.16
CA CYS A 177 -9.63 -13.12 11.81
C CYS A 177 -8.23 -13.54 11.33
N GLY A 178 -7.53 -12.63 10.66
CA GLY A 178 -6.22 -12.87 10.08
C GLY A 178 -5.67 -11.62 9.41
N LEU A 179 -4.37 -11.62 9.21
CA LEU A 179 -3.61 -10.52 8.61
C LEU A 179 -3.10 -10.94 7.23
N ILE A 180 -3.28 -10.07 6.24
CA ILE A 180 -2.82 -10.27 4.87
C ILE A 180 -1.86 -9.12 4.53
N LEU A 181 -0.58 -9.43 4.36
CA LEU A 181 0.48 -8.48 4.09
C LEU A 181 0.88 -8.58 2.62
N VAL A 182 0.56 -7.55 1.84
CA VAL A 182 0.76 -7.54 0.39
C VAL A 182 1.82 -6.50 0.03
N SER A 183 2.92 -6.91 -0.59
CA SER A 183 4.04 -6.02 -0.94
C SER A 183 4.49 -5.15 0.24
N ALA A 184 4.41 -5.69 1.45
CA ALA A 184 4.69 -4.96 2.69
C ALA A 184 6.18 -4.96 3.04
N PRO A 185 6.72 -3.90 3.65
CA PRO A 185 8.07 -3.88 4.17
C PRO A 185 8.22 -4.84 5.36
N GLY A 186 9.33 -5.58 5.40
CA GLY A 186 9.68 -6.49 6.50
C GLY A 186 10.80 -5.97 7.39
N ARG A 187 11.38 -4.81 7.06
CA ARG A 187 12.49 -4.17 7.77
C ARG A 187 12.14 -2.73 8.15
N PRO A 188 12.82 -2.15 9.13
CA PRO A 188 12.65 -0.74 9.48
C PRO A 188 12.77 0.19 8.27
N LEU A 189 11.97 1.25 8.24
CA LEU A 189 11.96 2.20 7.14
C LEU A 189 13.34 2.81 6.90
N SER A 190 14.12 3.06 7.96
CA SER A 190 15.48 3.60 7.83
C SER A 190 16.39 2.69 7.03
N GLU A 191 16.31 1.38 7.20
CA GLU A 191 17.13 0.42 6.43
C GLU A 191 16.75 0.45 4.95
N ILE A 192 15.46 0.46 4.65
CA ILE A 192 14.96 0.49 3.28
C ILE A 192 15.35 1.78 2.59
N LEU A 193 15.21 2.93 3.26
CA LEU A 193 15.62 4.24 2.72
C LEU A 193 17.11 4.30 2.45
N LYS A 194 17.95 3.82 3.39
CA LYS A 194 19.41 3.77 3.22
C LYS A 194 19.79 2.90 2.02
N GLU A 195 19.19 1.71 1.89
CA GLU A 195 19.43 0.79 0.78
C GLU A 195 19.04 1.41 -0.57
N GLN A 196 17.86 2.02 -0.67
CA GLN A 196 17.38 2.66 -1.90
C GLN A 196 18.23 3.87 -2.31
N LEU A 197 18.64 4.70 -1.33
CA LEU A 197 19.51 5.85 -1.60
C LEU A 197 20.88 5.40 -2.11
N GLN A 198 21.45 4.35 -1.53
CA GLN A 198 22.76 3.80 -1.90
C GLN A 198 22.72 3.05 -3.23
N ALA A 199 21.62 2.40 -3.57
CA ALA A 199 21.47 1.62 -4.80
C ALA A 199 21.51 2.46 -6.08
N ASN A 200 21.17 3.76 -6.00
CA ASN A 200 21.17 4.65 -7.15
C ASN A 200 22.46 5.52 -7.19
N PRO A 201 23.39 5.28 -8.13
CA PRO A 201 24.64 6.05 -8.23
C PRO A 201 24.42 7.57 -8.44
N ALA A 202 23.27 7.97 -8.99
CA ALA A 202 22.92 9.39 -9.16
C ALA A 202 22.75 10.12 -7.82
N ASN A 203 22.51 9.38 -6.74
CA ASN A 203 22.37 9.93 -5.38
C ASN A 203 23.73 10.20 -4.69
N ALA A 204 24.86 9.75 -5.27
CA ALA A 204 26.17 9.90 -4.63
C ALA A 204 26.46 11.30 -4.07
N PRO A 205 26.14 12.42 -4.77
CA PRO A 205 26.35 13.77 -4.23
C PRO A 205 25.46 14.15 -3.05
N LEU A 206 24.39 13.38 -2.80
CA LEU A 206 23.36 13.66 -1.79
C LEU A 206 23.42 12.68 -0.62
N LEU A 207 24.21 11.62 -0.75
CA LEU A 207 24.13 10.45 0.11
C LEU A 207 24.49 10.77 1.56
N ASP A 208 25.59 11.50 1.78
CA ASP A 208 26.03 11.86 3.14
C ASP A 208 24.99 12.72 3.86
N GLU A 209 24.41 13.72 3.19
CA GLU A 209 23.36 14.57 3.74
C GLU A 209 22.09 13.79 4.06
N ALA A 210 21.71 12.88 3.17
CA ALA A 210 20.52 12.03 3.35
C ALA A 210 20.70 11.04 4.51
N LEU A 211 21.87 10.40 4.62
CA LEU A 211 22.16 9.45 5.70
C LEU A 211 22.25 10.15 7.06
N ASP A 212 22.82 11.36 7.14
CA ASP A 212 22.84 12.17 8.36
C ASP A 212 21.42 12.55 8.78
N ALA A 213 20.57 12.95 7.84
CA ALA A 213 19.17 13.26 8.12
C ALA A 213 18.41 12.03 8.66
N ILE A 214 18.58 10.86 8.04
CA ILE A 214 17.98 9.61 8.53
C ILE A 214 18.46 9.29 9.94
N ALA A 215 19.76 9.40 10.21
CA ALA A 215 20.32 9.11 11.53
C ALA A 215 19.75 10.02 12.63
N LYS A 216 19.51 11.29 12.33
CA LYS A 216 18.84 12.22 13.26
C LYS A 216 17.39 11.82 13.52
N LEU A 217 16.63 11.51 12.47
CA LEU A 217 15.25 11.04 12.62
C LEU A 217 15.16 9.74 13.43
N GLU A 218 16.15 8.84 13.30
CA GLU A 218 16.24 7.60 14.11
C GLU A 218 16.38 7.88 15.61
N THR A 219 16.97 9.03 15.98
CA THR A 219 17.06 9.47 17.38
C THR A 219 15.90 10.35 17.82
N GLY A 220 14.89 10.55 16.96
CA GLY A 220 13.76 11.43 17.22
C GLY A 220 14.05 12.92 17.02
N GLU A 221 15.23 13.27 16.47
CA GLU A 221 15.61 14.64 16.20
C GLU A 221 15.10 15.07 14.82
N ARG A 222 14.42 16.24 14.78
CA ARG A 222 13.98 16.85 13.51
C ARG A 222 15.17 17.50 12.78
N VAL A 223 15.12 17.48 11.45
CA VAL A 223 16.13 18.10 10.60
C VAL A 223 15.59 19.36 9.94
N SER A 224 16.45 20.40 9.79
CA SER A 224 16.07 21.59 9.04
C SER A 224 16.19 21.34 7.55
N THR A 225 15.10 21.65 6.81
CA THR A 225 15.11 21.54 5.35
C THR A 225 15.57 22.80 4.63
N GLU A 226 15.80 23.91 5.36
CA GLU A 226 16.19 25.21 4.78
C GLU A 226 17.52 25.15 4.02
N THR A 227 18.53 24.54 4.63
CA THR A 227 19.88 24.38 4.06
C THR A 227 20.06 23.09 3.27
N MET A 228 19.09 22.15 3.36
CA MET A 228 19.14 20.86 2.72
C MET A 228 19.08 20.97 1.20
N HIS A 229 19.79 20.09 0.50
CA HIS A 229 19.73 20.02 -0.95
C HIS A 229 18.29 19.85 -1.45
N ARG A 230 17.90 20.65 -2.46
CA ARG A 230 16.50 20.74 -2.94
C ARG A 230 15.85 19.40 -3.28
N ALA A 231 16.65 18.43 -3.72
CA ALA A 231 16.16 17.09 -4.09
C ALA A 231 15.77 16.24 -2.87
N LEU A 232 16.34 16.49 -1.70
CA LEU A 232 16.03 15.79 -0.45
C LEU A 232 14.87 16.43 0.34
N ARG A 233 14.62 17.73 0.13
CA ARG A 233 13.58 18.47 0.88
C ARG A 233 12.19 17.81 0.83
N PRO A 234 11.75 17.24 -0.29
CA PRO A 234 10.47 16.52 -0.31
C PRO A 234 10.45 15.34 0.65
N LEU A 235 11.51 14.53 0.71
CA LEU A 235 11.60 13.36 1.58
C LEU A 235 11.59 13.71 3.06
N PHE A 236 12.23 14.83 3.43
CA PHE A 236 12.40 15.27 4.81
C PHE A 236 11.59 16.54 5.15
N HIS A 237 10.51 16.81 4.41
CA HIS A 237 9.71 18.03 4.64
C HIS A 237 9.23 18.12 6.08
N ASP A 238 9.23 19.34 6.63
CA ASP A 238 8.90 19.58 8.05
C ASP A 238 7.54 18.98 8.45
N ASP A 239 6.54 19.05 7.58
CA ASP A 239 5.19 18.55 7.85
C ASP A 239 5.12 17.02 7.99
N VAL A 240 6.11 16.25 7.48
CA VAL A 240 6.11 14.80 7.51
C VAL A 240 7.07 14.18 8.53
N GLN A 241 7.92 15.00 9.16
CA GLN A 241 8.99 14.48 10.04
C GLN A 241 8.46 13.77 11.28
N ASP A 242 7.40 14.28 11.92
CA ASP A 242 6.83 13.62 13.09
C ASP A 242 6.26 12.24 12.73
N TYR A 243 5.65 12.14 11.56
CA TYR A 243 5.22 10.86 11.03
C TYR A 243 6.40 9.94 10.72
N LEU A 244 7.44 10.45 10.04
CA LEU A 244 8.67 9.69 9.78
C LEU A 244 9.30 9.16 11.05
N ILE A 245 9.45 10.01 12.08
CA ILE A 245 10.00 9.63 13.39
C ILE A 245 9.14 8.52 14.02
N SER A 246 7.82 8.57 13.85
CA SER A 246 6.93 7.54 14.37
C SER A 246 7.06 6.17 13.68
N LEU A 247 7.53 6.16 12.42
CA LEU A 247 7.68 4.95 11.60
C LEU A 247 9.09 4.36 11.67
N ILE A 248 10.10 5.23 11.67
CA ILE A 248 11.45 4.92 11.22
C ILE A 248 12.14 3.85 12.08
N ASN A 249 11.75 3.78 13.36
CA ASN A 249 12.29 2.86 14.36
C ASN A 249 11.42 1.63 14.60
N ILE A 250 10.27 1.52 13.90
CA ILE A 250 9.42 0.34 14.05
C ILE A 250 10.00 -0.78 13.21
N ASP A 251 10.21 -1.96 13.84
CA ASP A 251 10.46 -3.19 13.13
C ASP A 251 9.13 -3.80 12.69
N PRO A 252 8.81 -3.85 11.38
CA PRO A 252 7.55 -4.37 10.88
C PRO A 252 7.36 -5.87 11.16
N ALA A 253 8.45 -6.64 11.16
CA ALA A 253 8.41 -8.07 11.40
C ALA A 253 8.08 -8.37 12.86
N ASP A 254 8.72 -7.68 13.80
CA ASP A 254 8.40 -7.79 15.23
C ASP A 254 6.97 -7.32 15.54
N LEU A 255 6.52 -6.25 14.88
CA LEU A 255 5.16 -5.75 15.04
C LEU A 255 4.14 -6.79 14.54
N ALA A 256 4.32 -7.34 13.33
CA ALA A 256 3.45 -8.37 12.77
C ALA A 256 3.42 -9.62 13.63
N LYS A 257 4.60 -10.08 14.11
CA LYS A 257 4.72 -11.19 15.04
C LYS A 257 3.93 -10.96 16.33
N SER A 258 3.97 -9.73 16.86
CA SER A 258 3.28 -9.37 18.11
C SER A 258 1.75 -9.41 18.03
N ALA A 259 1.18 -9.39 16.82
CA ALA A 259 -0.26 -9.55 16.59
C ALA A 259 -0.74 -10.98 16.97
N GLY A 260 0.11 -12.00 16.79
CA GLY A 260 -0.15 -13.38 17.21
C GLY A 260 -1.33 -14.04 16.51
N ILE A 261 -1.66 -13.65 15.28
CA ILE A 261 -2.77 -14.16 14.48
C ILE A 261 -2.27 -14.82 13.18
N LYS A 262 -3.12 -15.64 12.55
CA LYS A 262 -2.77 -16.23 11.25
C LYS A 262 -2.45 -15.14 10.24
N THR A 263 -1.37 -15.33 9.48
CA THR A 263 -0.87 -14.32 8.55
C THR A 263 -0.58 -14.93 7.19
N LEU A 264 -1.00 -14.23 6.14
CA LEU A 264 -0.61 -14.47 4.75
C LEU A 264 0.31 -13.33 4.29
N VAL A 265 1.44 -13.67 3.68
CA VAL A 265 2.36 -12.70 3.07
C VAL A 265 2.41 -12.96 1.57
N ILE A 266 2.07 -11.94 0.78
CA ILE A 266 2.10 -11.99 -0.70
C ILE A 266 3.10 -10.98 -1.21
N HIS A 267 3.94 -11.39 -2.17
CA HIS A 267 4.90 -10.49 -2.80
C HIS A 267 5.18 -10.88 -4.26
N GLY A 268 5.42 -9.90 -5.09
CA GLY A 268 5.76 -10.10 -6.50
C GLY A 268 7.26 -10.02 -6.77
N THR A 269 7.75 -10.82 -7.74
CA THR A 269 9.19 -10.84 -8.05
C THR A 269 9.69 -9.62 -8.81
N THR A 270 8.78 -8.86 -9.44
CA THR A 270 9.10 -7.62 -10.16
C THR A 270 8.69 -6.36 -9.39
N ASP A 271 8.42 -6.48 -8.08
CA ASP A 271 8.21 -5.31 -7.22
C ASP A 271 9.51 -4.50 -7.13
N ILE A 272 9.41 -3.19 -7.43
CA ILE A 272 10.53 -2.26 -7.45
C ILE A 272 10.59 -1.35 -6.22
N GLN A 273 9.66 -1.51 -5.28
CA GLN A 273 9.57 -0.67 -4.07
C GLN A 273 9.94 -1.45 -2.80
N THR A 274 9.48 -2.68 -2.68
CA THR A 274 9.82 -3.60 -1.60
C THR A 274 10.43 -4.88 -2.19
N SER A 275 11.07 -5.70 -1.37
CA SER A 275 11.82 -6.84 -1.85
C SER A 275 11.20 -8.18 -1.40
N VAL A 276 11.44 -9.24 -2.18
CA VAL A 276 11.14 -10.63 -1.77
C VAL A 276 11.80 -10.96 -0.41
N ARG A 277 12.94 -10.33 -0.08
CA ARG A 277 13.57 -10.46 1.23
C ARG A 277 12.66 -9.98 2.36
N ASP A 278 12.00 -8.84 2.17
CA ASP A 278 11.06 -8.29 3.16
C ASP A 278 9.89 -9.24 3.42
N ALA A 279 9.33 -9.83 2.36
CA ALA A 279 8.26 -10.82 2.48
C ALA A 279 8.69 -12.08 3.24
N LYS A 280 9.92 -12.58 2.99
CA LYS A 280 10.46 -13.72 3.74
C LYS A 280 10.63 -13.40 5.21
N ILE A 281 11.17 -12.23 5.55
CA ILE A 281 11.33 -11.78 6.94
C ILE A 281 9.98 -11.75 7.66
N LEU A 282 8.94 -11.19 7.02
CA LEU A 282 7.58 -11.15 7.57
C LEU A 282 7.00 -12.55 7.80
N ALA A 283 7.14 -13.44 6.81
CA ALA A 283 6.62 -14.79 6.92
C ALA A 283 7.34 -15.60 8.01
N ASP A 284 8.67 -15.51 8.07
CA ASP A 284 9.48 -16.17 9.10
C ASP A 284 9.11 -15.67 10.51
N ALA A 285 8.98 -14.35 10.68
CA ALA A 285 8.65 -13.75 11.97
C ALA A 285 7.26 -14.14 12.48
N THR A 286 6.27 -14.21 11.58
CA THR A 286 4.87 -14.51 11.94
C THR A 286 4.55 -16.01 11.95
N GLY A 287 5.42 -16.84 11.35
CA GLY A 287 5.10 -18.24 11.03
C GLY A 287 3.98 -18.35 9.99
N GLY A 288 3.77 -17.32 9.20
CA GLY A 288 2.68 -17.19 8.23
C GLY A 288 2.95 -17.91 6.91
N THR A 289 1.90 -18.01 6.11
CA THR A 289 2.00 -18.53 4.74
C THR A 289 2.66 -17.50 3.83
N LEU A 290 3.67 -17.90 3.06
CA LEU A 290 4.35 -17.06 2.07
C LEU A 290 3.93 -17.45 0.65
N LYS A 291 3.48 -16.49 -0.13
CA LYS A 291 3.20 -16.61 -1.57
C LYS A 291 4.05 -15.60 -2.34
N ILE A 292 5.07 -16.09 -3.05
CA ILE A 292 5.83 -15.28 -4.02
C ILE A 292 5.25 -15.54 -5.40
N ILE A 293 4.83 -14.48 -6.07
CA ILE A 293 4.16 -14.55 -7.39
C ILE A 293 5.10 -13.96 -8.45
N GLU A 294 5.41 -14.74 -9.46
CA GLU A 294 6.35 -14.36 -10.48
C GLU A 294 5.77 -13.28 -11.42
N GLY A 295 6.60 -12.28 -11.74
CA GLY A 295 6.27 -11.22 -12.68
C GLY A 295 5.25 -10.21 -12.16
N ILE A 296 4.90 -10.21 -10.88
CA ILE A 296 3.98 -9.24 -10.27
C ILE A 296 4.77 -8.11 -9.64
N ASN A 297 4.33 -6.88 -9.90
CA ASN A 297 4.91 -5.68 -9.35
C ASN A 297 4.15 -5.14 -8.12
N HIS A 298 4.59 -3.97 -7.62
CA HIS A 298 4.02 -3.35 -6.42
C HIS A 298 2.53 -3.02 -6.52
N VAL A 299 2.02 -2.68 -7.72
CA VAL A 299 0.59 -2.42 -7.94
C VAL A 299 -0.18 -3.68 -8.34
N LEU A 300 0.36 -4.86 -8.05
CA LEU A 300 -0.22 -6.19 -8.18
C LEU A 300 -0.59 -6.57 -9.62
N LYS A 301 0.10 -6.00 -10.60
CA LYS A 301 -0.08 -6.26 -12.03
C LYS A 301 1.11 -7.02 -12.61
N LYS A 302 0.89 -7.80 -13.66
CA LYS A 302 2.01 -8.39 -14.41
C LYS A 302 2.85 -7.28 -15.06
N ALA A 303 4.15 -7.29 -14.76
CA ALA A 303 5.08 -6.28 -15.21
C ALA A 303 6.47 -6.87 -15.49
N PRO A 304 7.19 -6.37 -16.51
CA PRO A 304 8.53 -6.83 -16.83
C PRO A 304 9.54 -6.38 -15.76
N GLU A 305 10.71 -7.05 -15.72
CA GLU A 305 11.84 -6.66 -14.87
C GLU A 305 12.44 -5.29 -15.26
N ASN A 306 12.30 -4.89 -16.53
CA ASN A 306 12.75 -3.57 -16.96
C ASN A 306 11.98 -2.47 -16.22
N GLN A 307 12.69 -1.70 -15.40
CA GLN A 307 12.11 -0.70 -14.50
C GLN A 307 11.25 0.34 -15.21
N LEU A 308 11.67 0.86 -16.37
CA LEU A 308 10.92 1.88 -17.11
C LEU A 308 9.60 1.33 -17.66
N LEU A 309 9.59 0.09 -18.11
CA LEU A 309 8.36 -0.57 -18.58
C LEU A 309 7.47 -0.96 -17.42
N ASN A 310 8.06 -1.38 -16.30
CA ASN A 310 7.34 -1.70 -15.07
C ASN A 310 6.58 -0.48 -14.53
N ILE A 311 7.25 0.68 -14.40
CA ILE A 311 6.64 1.93 -13.93
C ILE A 311 5.45 2.35 -14.81
N ARG A 312 5.44 2.07 -16.11
CA ARG A 312 4.31 2.41 -16.98
C ARG A 312 3.00 1.73 -16.55
N THR A 313 3.08 0.55 -15.97
CA THR A 313 1.89 -0.19 -15.49
C THR A 313 1.20 0.50 -14.32
N TYR A 314 1.89 1.39 -13.60
CA TYR A 314 1.34 2.16 -12.49
C TYR A 314 0.34 3.24 -12.95
N GLY A 315 0.43 3.64 -14.21
CA GLY A 315 -0.48 4.63 -14.82
C GLY A 315 -1.60 4.02 -15.66
N ASP A 316 -1.76 2.70 -15.67
CA ASP A 316 -2.69 1.99 -16.53
C ASP A 316 -3.81 1.30 -15.71
N PRO A 317 -5.00 1.93 -15.59
CA PRO A 317 -6.12 1.36 -14.86
C PRO A 317 -6.80 0.18 -15.57
N ASP A 318 -6.59 0.02 -16.88
CA ASP A 318 -7.21 -1.03 -17.68
C ASP A 318 -6.42 -2.35 -17.61
N LEU A 319 -5.16 -2.28 -17.17
CA LEU A 319 -4.35 -3.47 -16.96
C LEU A 319 -4.90 -4.26 -15.75
N PRO A 320 -5.26 -5.54 -15.91
CA PRO A 320 -5.89 -6.30 -14.82
C PRO A 320 -4.93 -6.54 -13.65
N ILE A 321 -5.50 -6.72 -12.46
CA ILE A 321 -4.77 -7.26 -11.32
C ILE A 321 -4.45 -8.74 -11.57
N SER A 322 -3.36 -9.25 -11.00
CA SER A 322 -3.00 -10.65 -11.13
C SER A 322 -4.04 -11.56 -10.46
N PRO A 323 -4.60 -12.55 -11.19
CA PRO A 323 -5.52 -13.51 -10.60
C PRO A 323 -4.91 -14.29 -9.44
N GLU A 324 -3.62 -14.61 -9.51
CA GLU A 324 -2.91 -15.37 -8.48
C GLU A 324 -2.90 -14.65 -7.12
N VAL A 325 -3.00 -13.30 -7.12
CA VAL A 325 -3.14 -12.52 -5.88
C VAL A 325 -4.52 -12.72 -5.28
N VAL A 326 -5.57 -12.66 -6.10
CA VAL A 326 -6.96 -12.87 -5.66
C VAL A 326 -7.15 -14.30 -5.13
N GLU A 327 -6.67 -15.30 -5.86
CA GLU A 327 -6.73 -16.72 -5.50
C GLU A 327 -6.03 -16.99 -4.15
N ALA A 328 -4.81 -16.45 -3.96
CA ALA A 328 -4.07 -16.61 -2.71
C ALA A 328 -4.80 -16.02 -1.50
N ILE A 329 -5.50 -14.90 -1.68
CA ILE A 329 -6.30 -14.27 -0.64
C ILE A 329 -7.55 -15.10 -0.37
N ALA A 330 -8.26 -15.53 -1.42
CA ALA A 330 -9.46 -16.36 -1.30
C ALA A 330 -9.16 -17.67 -0.54
N GLU A 331 -8.12 -18.41 -0.92
CA GLU A 331 -7.65 -19.61 -0.22
C GLU A 331 -7.39 -19.38 1.29
N PHE A 332 -6.88 -18.18 1.64
CA PHE A 332 -6.54 -17.88 3.03
C PHE A 332 -7.74 -17.53 3.90
N VAL A 333 -8.75 -16.87 3.33
CA VAL A 333 -9.93 -16.41 4.10
C VAL A 333 -11.06 -17.44 4.15
N GLU A 334 -11.03 -18.46 3.27
CA GLU A 334 -12.01 -19.54 3.31
C GLU A 334 -12.02 -20.26 4.68
N PRO A 335 -13.20 -20.54 5.26
CA PRO A 335 -13.27 -21.36 6.47
C PRO A 335 -12.84 -22.79 6.12
N LYS A 336 -11.81 -23.30 6.81
CA LYS A 336 -11.39 -24.69 6.73
C LYS A 336 -12.36 -25.59 7.48
#